data_1313de4b6d947195fc00cc8c8d1e60d9
#
_entry.id   1313de4b6d947195fc00cc8c8d1e60d9
#
_cell.length_a   1.000
_cell.length_b   1.000
_cell.length_c   1.000
_cell.angle_alpha   90.00
_cell.angle_beta   90.00
_cell.angle_gamma   90.00
#
_symmetry.space_group_name_H-M   'P 1'
#
loop_
_entity.id
_entity.type
_entity.pdbx_description
1 polymer ?
#
loop_
_entity_poly.entity_id
_entity_poly.type
_entity_poly.pdbx_seq_one_letter_code
_entity_poly.pdbx_strand_id
1 'polypeptide(L)'
;MIEILNLPKPGATEFQNAFNQKGVLNRVTWRIPPRISNGIVKPKSVKRALGWRISNKKNPVVIGGIGSYHHLTYGLCANLQESFGYVHIDRHSDYGDKDSSYICMGGFVEHLLSYTKAEAGLLIGCDQRIETPTINHTQLGELEKRLHQELTNFPDRVYISVDLDVLDPLEFNSGYSTGKMSVRQLFQALDIISERKRIIGGDIFGYAGNSEDSLNTAIECILKIYANISN
;
A
#
# COMPACT_ATOMS: atom_id res chain seq x y z
N MET A 1 6.87 -7.03 12.51
CA MET A 1 6.78 -5.72 13.23
C MET A 1 6.05 -4.75 12.36
N ILE A 2 5.05 -4.05 12.89
CA ILE A 2 4.33 -2.99 12.18
C ILE A 2 5.05 -1.66 12.42
N GLU A 3 5.29 -0.93 11.35
CA GLU A 3 5.99 0.35 11.36
C GLU A 3 5.00 1.48 11.09
N ILE A 4 5.10 2.56 11.83
CA ILE A 4 4.24 3.74 11.67
C ILE A 4 5.11 4.90 11.15
N LEU A 5 4.75 5.47 10.01
CA LEU A 5 5.39 6.68 9.50
C LEU A 5 4.83 7.91 10.21
N ASN A 6 5.68 8.62 10.94
CA ASN A 6 5.30 9.90 11.56
C ASN A 6 5.42 11.02 10.51
N LEU A 7 4.34 11.25 9.81
CA LEU A 7 4.20 12.29 8.79
C LEU A 7 3.59 13.57 9.40
N PRO A 8 3.74 14.74 8.74
CA PRO A 8 3.31 16.03 9.29
C PRO A 8 1.79 16.24 9.47
N LYS A 9 0.97 15.20 9.25
CA LYS A 9 -0.50 15.25 9.37
C LYS A 9 -1.01 14.13 10.29
N PRO A 10 -2.27 14.21 10.78
CA PRO A 10 -2.81 13.28 11.77
C PRO A 10 -2.72 11.82 11.31
N GLY A 11 -2.65 10.94 12.26
CA GLY A 11 -2.67 9.50 12.04
C GLY A 11 -1.68 8.72 12.91
N ALA A 12 -0.43 9.16 13.05
CA ALA A 12 0.58 8.38 13.77
C ALA A 12 0.23 8.14 15.24
N THR A 13 -0.29 9.15 15.92
CA THR A 13 -0.69 9.06 17.34
C THR A 13 -1.94 8.19 17.51
N GLU A 14 -2.93 8.36 16.63
CA GLU A 14 -4.16 7.58 16.62
C GLU A 14 -3.86 6.10 16.39
N PHE A 15 -3.05 5.76 15.39
CA PHE A 15 -2.62 4.39 15.17
C PHE A 15 -1.84 3.83 16.36
N GLN A 16 -0.96 4.63 16.95
CA GLN A 16 -0.19 4.22 18.11
C GLN A 16 -1.09 3.87 19.30
N ASN A 17 -2.09 4.69 19.59
CA ASN A 17 -3.05 4.45 20.66
C ASN A 17 -3.91 3.22 20.38
N ALA A 18 -4.43 3.08 19.16
CA ALA A 18 -5.27 1.96 18.78
C ALA A 18 -4.51 0.62 18.80
N PHE A 19 -3.26 0.58 18.36
CA PHE A 19 -2.42 -0.62 18.49
C PHE A 19 -2.12 -0.97 19.95
N ASN A 20 -1.94 0.02 20.83
CA ASN A 20 -1.81 -0.24 22.26
C ASN A 20 -3.05 -0.91 22.83
N GLN A 21 -4.24 -0.42 22.49
CA GLN A 21 -5.50 -0.99 22.95
C GLN A 21 -5.72 -2.42 22.44
N LYS A 22 -5.29 -2.72 21.21
CA LYS A 22 -5.37 -4.06 20.60
C LYS A 22 -4.23 -4.99 21.03
N GLY A 23 -3.33 -4.57 21.90
CA GLY A 23 -2.21 -5.39 22.38
C GLY A 23 -1.14 -5.69 21.31
N VAL A 24 -1.12 -4.95 20.23
CA VAL A 24 -0.11 -5.11 19.16
C VAL A 24 1.22 -4.55 19.66
N LEU A 25 2.17 -5.45 19.92
CA LEU A 25 3.49 -5.14 20.43
C LEU A 25 4.49 -4.90 19.28
N ASN A 26 5.58 -4.21 19.59
CA ASN A 26 6.74 -4.02 18.69
C ASN A 26 6.48 -3.15 17.45
N ARG A 27 6.05 -1.94 17.65
CA ARG A 27 5.95 -0.90 16.62
C ARG A 27 7.06 0.12 16.75
N VAL A 28 7.47 0.66 15.63
CA VAL A 28 8.41 1.78 15.57
C VAL A 28 7.78 2.93 14.80
N THR A 29 7.85 4.12 15.34
CA THR A 29 7.41 5.34 14.64
C THR A 29 8.61 5.99 13.95
N TRP A 30 8.52 6.19 12.65
CA TRP A 30 9.58 6.82 11.85
C TRP A 30 9.25 8.25 11.51
N ARG A 31 10.24 9.12 11.69
CA ARG A 31 10.16 10.48 11.16
C ARG A 31 10.69 10.50 9.73
N ILE A 32 9.82 10.91 8.82
CA ILE A 32 10.17 11.11 7.42
C ILE A 32 10.57 12.57 7.21
N PRO A 33 11.75 12.86 6.61
CA PRO A 33 12.14 14.21 6.31
C PRO A 33 11.11 14.92 5.42
N PRO A 34 10.69 16.16 5.74
CA PRO A 34 9.68 16.89 4.95
C PRO A 34 9.98 16.96 3.45
N ARG A 35 11.26 17.05 3.07
CA ARG A 35 11.72 17.09 1.67
C ARG A 35 11.39 15.87 0.83
N ILE A 36 11.05 14.74 1.46
CA ILE A 36 10.68 13.50 0.76
C ILE A 36 9.23 13.10 0.97
N SER A 37 8.53 13.79 1.85
CA SER A 37 7.10 13.60 2.10
C SER A 37 6.22 14.61 1.35
N ASN A 38 6.79 15.62 0.70
CA ASN A 38 6.06 16.68 0.03
C ASN A 38 6.04 16.49 -1.50
N GLY A 39 5.01 15.82 -2.01
CA GLY A 39 4.60 15.87 -3.40
C GLY A 39 5.60 15.28 -4.40
N ILE A 40 6.46 16.09 -5.01
CA ILE A 40 7.34 15.67 -6.12
C ILE A 40 8.76 15.48 -5.59
N VAL A 41 9.31 14.27 -5.73
CA VAL A 41 10.60 13.89 -5.12
C VAL A 41 11.46 13.06 -6.08
N LYS A 42 12.77 13.07 -5.86
CA LYS A 42 13.68 12.19 -6.61
C LYS A 42 13.60 10.76 -6.06
N PRO A 43 13.43 9.73 -6.92
CA PRO A 43 13.36 8.33 -6.47
C PRO A 43 14.54 7.91 -5.57
N LYS A 44 15.75 8.30 -5.93
CA LYS A 44 16.96 8.03 -5.11
C LYS A 44 16.89 8.62 -3.70
N SER A 45 16.22 9.75 -3.52
CA SER A 45 16.06 10.38 -2.21
C SER A 45 15.12 9.58 -1.31
N VAL A 46 14.01 9.11 -1.87
CA VAL A 46 13.05 8.26 -1.16
C VAL A 46 13.69 6.91 -0.81
N LYS A 47 14.33 6.26 -1.78
CA LYS A 47 15.07 5.00 -1.55
C LYS A 47 16.08 5.13 -0.40
N ARG A 48 16.92 6.18 -0.42
CA ARG A 48 17.93 6.40 0.63
C ARG A 48 17.30 6.66 2.00
N ALA A 49 16.23 7.45 2.06
CA ALA A 49 15.60 7.83 3.33
C ALA A 49 14.94 6.63 4.03
N LEU A 50 14.44 5.67 3.27
CA LEU A 50 13.80 4.47 3.81
C LEU A 50 14.76 3.27 3.89
N GLY A 51 15.79 3.23 3.05
CA GLY A 51 16.65 2.07 2.87
C GLY A 51 17.38 1.59 4.12
N TRP A 52 17.99 2.49 4.86
CA TRP A 52 18.75 2.09 6.05
C TRP A 52 17.87 1.54 7.18
N ARG A 53 16.55 1.85 7.14
CA ARG A 53 15.58 1.38 8.14
C ARG A 53 15.00 0.02 7.78
N ILE A 54 14.92 -0.27 6.47
CA ILE A 54 14.30 -1.49 5.94
C ILE A 54 15.33 -2.57 5.63
N SER A 55 16.56 -2.18 5.25
CA SER A 55 17.62 -3.11 4.81
C SER A 55 17.96 -4.21 5.82
N ASN A 56 17.67 -3.98 7.11
CA ASN A 56 17.90 -4.95 8.18
C ASN A 56 16.63 -5.67 8.66
N LYS A 57 15.48 -5.42 7.99
CA LYS A 57 14.19 -6.01 8.39
C LYS A 57 13.66 -6.89 7.27
N LYS A 58 13.36 -8.11 7.62
CA LYS A 58 12.56 -8.97 6.74
C LYS A 58 11.11 -8.51 6.82
N ASN A 59 10.46 -8.41 5.66
CA ASN A 59 9.01 -8.24 5.54
C ASN A 59 8.46 -6.98 6.24
N PRO A 60 8.72 -5.77 5.72
CA PRO A 60 8.21 -4.53 6.31
C PRO A 60 6.69 -4.44 6.14
N VAL A 61 5.99 -4.02 7.21
CA VAL A 61 4.57 -3.66 7.18
C VAL A 61 4.44 -2.24 7.72
N VAL A 62 3.92 -1.34 6.91
CA VAL A 62 4.00 0.10 7.15
C VAL A 62 2.61 0.76 7.10
N ILE A 63 2.35 1.68 8.00
CA ILE A 63 1.24 2.62 7.91
C ILE A 63 1.79 4.00 7.59
N GLY A 64 1.37 4.58 6.46
CA GLY A 64 1.89 5.83 5.94
C GLY A 64 1.00 7.06 6.11
N GLY A 65 -0.21 6.93 6.65
CA GLY A 65 -1.16 8.05 6.81
C GLY A 65 -1.92 8.39 5.53
N ILE A 66 -1.97 9.67 5.15
CA ILE A 66 -2.79 10.12 4.00
C ILE A 66 -2.21 9.71 2.64
N GLY A 67 -3.07 9.56 1.63
CA GLY A 67 -2.70 9.16 0.26
C GLY A 67 -1.67 10.05 -0.42
N SER A 68 -1.57 11.33 -0.03
CA SER A 68 -0.53 12.25 -0.54
C SER A 68 0.91 11.77 -0.35
N TYR A 69 1.12 10.75 0.47
CA TYR A 69 2.43 10.15 0.73
C TYR A 69 2.61 8.77 0.10
N HIS A 70 1.66 8.31 -0.71
CA HIS A 70 1.66 6.97 -1.30
C HIS A 70 2.95 6.66 -2.09
N HIS A 71 3.58 7.65 -2.73
CA HIS A 71 4.87 7.48 -3.41
C HIS A 71 6.02 6.97 -2.50
N LEU A 72 5.86 6.98 -1.18
CA LEU A 72 6.85 6.39 -0.26
C LEU A 72 6.92 4.87 -0.41
N THR A 73 5.87 4.23 -0.91
CA THR A 73 5.85 2.80 -1.30
C THR A 73 7.00 2.47 -2.25
N TYR A 74 7.33 3.36 -3.19
CA TYR A 74 8.52 3.17 -4.04
C TYR A 74 9.79 2.93 -3.21
N GLY A 75 10.02 3.74 -2.18
CA GLY A 75 11.20 3.61 -1.33
C GLY A 75 11.21 2.35 -0.47
N LEU A 76 10.03 1.85 -0.07
CA LEU A 76 9.88 0.58 0.63
C LEU A 76 10.26 -0.57 -0.30
N CYS A 77 9.65 -0.64 -1.48
CA CYS A 77 9.89 -1.67 -2.48
C CYS A 77 11.32 -1.66 -3.05
N ALA A 78 11.89 -0.46 -3.29
CA ALA A 78 13.24 -0.31 -3.85
C ALA A 78 14.37 -0.81 -2.92
N ASN A 79 14.05 -1.13 -1.68
CA ASN A 79 15.00 -1.69 -0.69
C ASN A 79 14.78 -3.18 -0.42
N LEU A 80 13.78 -3.81 -1.03
CA LEU A 80 13.61 -5.27 -0.99
C LEU A 80 14.75 -5.94 -1.76
N GLN A 81 15.27 -7.04 -1.21
CA GLN A 81 16.43 -7.73 -1.77
C GLN A 81 16.04 -8.85 -2.73
N GLU A 82 14.82 -9.32 -2.66
CA GLU A 82 14.30 -10.44 -3.44
C GLU A 82 13.28 -9.97 -4.47
N SER A 83 13.12 -10.71 -5.55
CA SER A 83 12.09 -10.46 -6.56
C SER A 83 10.68 -10.71 -6.01
N PHE A 84 9.71 -9.94 -6.49
CA PHE A 84 8.33 -9.97 -6.01
C PHE A 84 7.32 -9.50 -7.06
N GLY A 85 6.06 -9.88 -6.88
CA GLY A 85 4.92 -9.25 -7.53
C GLY A 85 4.44 -8.04 -6.71
N TYR A 86 4.10 -6.96 -7.37
CA TYR A 86 3.54 -5.77 -6.73
C TYR A 86 2.02 -5.74 -6.89
N VAL A 87 1.30 -5.79 -5.79
CA VAL A 87 -0.16 -5.64 -5.76
C VAL A 87 -0.51 -4.24 -5.27
N HIS A 88 -1.21 -3.48 -6.10
CA HIS A 88 -1.63 -2.11 -5.86
C HIS A 88 -3.15 -2.05 -5.75
N ILE A 89 -3.67 -1.85 -4.54
CA ILE A 89 -5.11 -1.72 -4.28
C ILE A 89 -5.40 -0.25 -4.05
N ASP A 90 -5.96 0.39 -5.06
CA ASP A 90 -6.10 1.84 -5.12
C ASP A 90 -7.17 2.21 -6.16
N ARG A 91 -7.86 3.31 -5.95
CA ARG A 91 -8.70 3.92 -6.97
C ARG A 91 -7.89 4.45 -8.16
N HIS A 92 -6.71 5.00 -7.88
CA HIS A 92 -5.81 5.57 -8.88
C HIS A 92 -4.83 4.51 -9.37
N SER A 93 -4.34 4.65 -10.59
CA SER A 93 -3.27 3.77 -11.08
C SER A 93 -1.91 4.13 -10.50
N ASP A 94 -1.75 5.37 -10.07
CA ASP A 94 -0.48 6.01 -9.70
C ASP A 94 0.64 5.75 -10.73
N TYR A 95 0.19 5.56 -11.98
CA TYR A 95 1.05 5.24 -13.12
C TYR A 95 1.56 6.56 -13.71
N GLY A 96 2.86 6.77 -13.64
CA GLY A 96 3.54 7.95 -14.15
C GLY A 96 4.44 7.63 -15.34
N ASP A 97 5.28 8.57 -15.70
CA ASP A 97 6.33 8.38 -16.68
C ASP A 97 7.58 7.80 -16.00
N LYS A 98 7.97 6.55 -16.36
CA LYS A 98 9.15 5.86 -15.83
C LYS A 98 10.46 6.63 -16.08
N ASP A 99 10.50 7.43 -17.15
CA ASP A 99 11.69 8.20 -17.55
C ASP A 99 11.75 9.56 -16.84
N SER A 100 10.73 9.92 -16.07
CA SER A 100 10.73 11.11 -15.25
C SER A 100 11.86 11.08 -14.21
N SER A 101 12.52 12.21 -14.01
CA SER A 101 13.51 12.37 -12.94
C SER A 101 12.89 12.45 -11.54
N TYR A 102 11.57 12.46 -11.45
CA TYR A 102 10.81 12.65 -10.22
C TYR A 102 9.62 11.69 -10.16
N ILE A 103 9.24 11.34 -8.93
CA ILE A 103 8.01 10.61 -8.61
C ILE A 103 7.13 11.45 -7.68
N CYS A 104 5.85 11.18 -7.71
CA CYS A 104 4.85 11.77 -6.81
C CYS A 104 3.79 10.72 -6.44
N MET A 105 2.84 11.08 -5.59
CA MET A 105 1.75 10.17 -5.18
C MET A 105 0.99 9.56 -6.36
N GLY A 106 0.74 10.32 -7.43
CA GLY A 106 0.02 9.88 -8.62
C GLY A 106 0.94 9.44 -9.77
N GLY A 107 2.20 9.09 -9.52
CA GLY A 107 3.15 8.78 -10.59
C GLY A 107 4.39 8.04 -10.13
N PHE A 108 4.26 6.99 -9.32
CA PHE A 108 5.40 6.20 -8.85
C PHE A 108 5.36 4.73 -9.26
N VAL A 109 4.19 4.20 -9.65
CA VAL A 109 4.00 2.77 -9.89
C VAL A 109 4.84 2.29 -11.08
N GLU A 110 4.85 3.01 -12.20
CA GLU A 110 5.68 2.63 -13.35
C GLU A 110 7.18 2.66 -13.03
N HIS A 111 7.62 3.63 -12.22
CA HIS A 111 8.98 3.67 -11.68
C HIS A 111 9.28 2.46 -10.80
N LEU A 112 8.32 2.08 -9.94
CA LEU A 112 8.46 0.90 -9.09
C LEU A 112 8.64 -0.36 -9.92
N LEU A 113 7.78 -0.59 -10.89
CA LEU A 113 7.84 -1.76 -11.77
C LEU A 113 9.11 -1.79 -12.62
N SER A 114 9.63 -0.62 -13.06
CA SER A 114 10.78 -0.53 -13.94
C SER A 114 12.14 -0.57 -13.21
N TYR A 115 12.22 -0.06 -11.98
CA TYR A 115 13.51 0.20 -11.32
C TYR A 115 13.66 -0.46 -9.93
N THR A 116 12.77 -1.39 -9.59
CA THR A 116 12.91 -2.24 -8.41
C THR A 116 13.06 -3.70 -8.80
N LYS A 117 12.88 -4.62 -7.86
CA LYS A 117 12.83 -6.06 -8.12
C LYS A 117 11.40 -6.59 -8.32
N ALA A 118 10.45 -5.71 -8.62
CA ALA A 118 9.11 -6.10 -9.01
C ALA A 118 9.14 -6.76 -10.40
N GLU A 119 8.66 -8.01 -10.49
CA GLU A 119 8.62 -8.78 -11.74
C GLU A 119 7.30 -8.61 -12.48
N ALA A 120 6.24 -8.28 -11.74
CA ALA A 120 4.90 -8.04 -12.27
C ALA A 120 4.13 -7.09 -11.37
N GLY A 121 3.14 -6.40 -11.95
CA GLY A 121 2.16 -5.58 -11.25
C GLY A 121 0.75 -6.13 -11.41
N LEU A 122 -0.09 -5.97 -10.37
CA LEU A 122 -1.53 -6.20 -10.41
C LEU A 122 -2.22 -5.03 -9.72
N LEU A 123 -3.06 -4.30 -10.46
CA LEU A 123 -3.83 -3.18 -9.93
C LEU A 123 -5.27 -3.60 -9.67
N ILE A 124 -5.83 -3.20 -8.53
CA ILE A 124 -7.17 -3.59 -8.08
C ILE A 124 -7.95 -2.35 -7.63
N GLY A 125 -9.14 -2.15 -8.20
CA GLY A 125 -10.02 -1.01 -7.87
C GLY A 125 -9.82 0.22 -8.76
N CYS A 126 -8.80 0.23 -9.58
CA CYS A 126 -8.38 1.37 -10.38
C CYS A 126 -9.46 1.82 -11.40
N ASP A 127 -9.62 3.14 -11.53
CA ASP A 127 -10.52 3.75 -12.51
C ASP A 127 -9.94 3.78 -13.92
N GLN A 128 -8.63 3.70 -14.05
CA GLN A 128 -7.91 3.88 -15.32
C GLN A 128 -7.59 2.54 -15.97
N ARG A 129 -7.59 2.52 -17.32
CA ARG A 129 -7.01 1.41 -18.09
C ARG A 129 -5.54 1.70 -18.35
N ILE A 130 -4.70 0.74 -17.97
CA ILE A 130 -3.27 0.75 -18.24
C ILE A 130 -2.85 -0.63 -18.78
N GLU A 131 -1.63 -0.77 -19.29
CA GLU A 131 -1.11 -2.04 -19.83
C GLU A 131 -0.88 -3.12 -18.76
N THR A 132 -0.63 -2.71 -17.51
CA THR A 132 -0.48 -3.62 -16.38
C THR A 132 -1.80 -4.34 -16.07
N PRO A 133 -1.81 -5.64 -15.74
CA PRO A 133 -3.00 -6.38 -15.32
C PRO A 133 -3.81 -5.60 -14.28
N THR A 134 -5.08 -5.39 -14.57
CA THR A 134 -5.94 -4.51 -13.76
C THR A 134 -7.32 -5.14 -13.58
N ILE A 135 -7.75 -5.23 -12.32
CA ILE A 135 -9.15 -5.47 -11.94
C ILE A 135 -9.75 -4.10 -11.63
N ASN A 136 -10.37 -3.47 -12.62
CA ASN A 136 -10.88 -2.13 -12.47
C ASN A 136 -12.18 -2.09 -11.65
N HIS A 137 -12.60 -0.89 -11.27
CA HIS A 137 -13.80 -0.71 -10.43
C HIS A 137 -15.09 -1.29 -11.02
N THR A 138 -15.23 -1.43 -12.35
CA THR A 138 -16.41 -2.04 -12.99
C THR A 138 -16.40 -3.57 -12.90
N GLN A 139 -15.28 -4.16 -12.54
CA GLN A 139 -15.08 -5.61 -12.41
C GLN A 139 -15.13 -6.11 -10.96
N LEU A 140 -15.35 -5.21 -10.00
CA LEU A 140 -15.42 -5.57 -8.57
C LEU A 140 -16.55 -6.56 -8.25
N GLY A 141 -17.60 -6.63 -9.06
CA GLY A 141 -18.65 -7.65 -8.95
C GLY A 141 -18.14 -9.08 -9.22
N GLU A 142 -17.03 -9.23 -9.94
CA GLU A 142 -16.37 -10.51 -10.26
C GLU A 142 -15.01 -10.64 -9.57
N LEU A 143 -14.74 -9.88 -8.51
CA LEU A 143 -13.42 -9.73 -7.88
C LEU A 143 -12.74 -11.06 -7.58
N GLU A 144 -13.43 -11.98 -6.92
CA GLU A 144 -12.92 -13.30 -6.56
C GLU A 144 -12.44 -14.08 -7.78
N LYS A 145 -13.30 -14.21 -8.78
CA LYS A 145 -12.98 -14.92 -10.04
C LYS A 145 -11.78 -14.30 -10.73
N ARG A 146 -11.75 -12.96 -10.82
CA ARG A 146 -10.66 -12.21 -11.46
C ARG A 146 -9.34 -12.39 -10.72
N LEU A 147 -9.35 -12.27 -9.39
CA LEU A 147 -8.16 -12.50 -8.58
C LEU A 147 -7.60 -13.90 -8.77
N HIS A 148 -8.44 -14.93 -8.78
CA HIS A 148 -7.99 -16.30 -9.02
C HIS A 148 -7.31 -16.45 -10.40
N GLN A 149 -7.81 -15.78 -11.43
CA GLN A 149 -7.22 -15.79 -12.77
C GLN A 149 -5.88 -15.07 -12.81
N GLU A 150 -5.83 -13.81 -12.34
CA GLU A 150 -4.61 -12.99 -12.39
C GLU A 150 -3.49 -13.56 -11.51
N LEU A 151 -3.82 -14.12 -10.34
CA LEU A 151 -2.83 -14.69 -9.44
C LEU A 151 -2.26 -16.04 -9.92
N THR A 152 -2.84 -16.70 -10.92
CA THR A 152 -2.37 -18.02 -11.36
C THR A 152 -0.93 -17.99 -11.86
N ASN A 153 -0.56 -17.00 -12.66
CA ASN A 153 0.80 -16.83 -13.21
C ASN A 153 1.56 -15.65 -12.58
N PHE A 154 1.03 -15.10 -11.48
CA PHE A 154 1.65 -13.99 -10.78
C PHE A 154 2.76 -14.49 -9.85
N PRO A 155 3.82 -13.71 -9.59
CA PRO A 155 4.91 -14.13 -8.70
C PRO A 155 4.41 -14.66 -7.36
N ASP A 156 5.09 -15.69 -6.82
CA ASP A 156 4.69 -16.33 -5.56
C ASP A 156 4.87 -15.44 -4.34
N ARG A 157 5.84 -14.53 -4.40
CA ARG A 157 6.09 -13.53 -3.35
C ARG A 157 5.49 -12.20 -3.77
N VAL A 158 4.72 -11.60 -2.89
CA VAL A 158 4.02 -10.34 -3.19
C VAL A 158 4.25 -9.27 -2.13
N TYR A 159 4.38 -8.05 -2.59
CA TYR A 159 4.26 -6.84 -1.77
C TYR A 159 2.89 -6.21 -2.04
N ILE A 160 2.13 -5.90 -0.97
CA ILE A 160 0.78 -5.34 -1.09
C ILE A 160 0.82 -3.88 -0.63
N SER A 161 0.38 -2.97 -1.50
CA SER A 161 0.17 -1.56 -1.18
C SER A 161 -1.31 -1.22 -1.29
N VAL A 162 -1.86 -0.59 -0.26
CA VAL A 162 -3.28 -0.20 -0.21
C VAL A 162 -3.38 1.30 0.00
N ASP A 163 -4.05 2.01 -0.94
CA ASP A 163 -4.62 3.32 -0.64
C ASP A 163 -6.11 3.16 -0.32
N LEU A 164 -6.51 3.59 0.87
CA LEU A 164 -7.88 3.44 1.35
C LEU A 164 -8.90 4.32 0.61
N ASP A 165 -8.45 5.18 -0.31
CA ASP A 165 -9.35 5.92 -1.18
C ASP A 165 -10.01 5.05 -2.27
N VAL A 166 -9.56 3.80 -2.42
CA VAL A 166 -10.24 2.75 -3.20
C VAL A 166 -11.65 2.46 -2.68
N LEU A 167 -11.90 2.73 -1.39
CA LEU A 167 -13.15 2.38 -0.73
C LEU A 167 -14.30 3.32 -1.10
N ASP A 168 -15.52 2.78 -1.04
CA ASP A 168 -16.76 3.54 -1.22
C ASP A 168 -16.89 4.60 -0.10
N PRO A 169 -17.24 5.86 -0.43
CA PRO A 169 -17.39 6.93 0.56
C PRO A 169 -18.48 6.69 1.60
N LEU A 170 -19.42 5.81 1.32
CA LEU A 170 -20.46 5.42 2.27
C LEU A 170 -19.93 4.50 3.39
N GLU A 171 -18.83 3.80 3.12
CA GLU A 171 -18.21 2.88 4.09
C GLU A 171 -16.91 3.43 4.70
N PHE A 172 -16.21 4.30 3.96
CA PHE A 172 -14.92 4.84 4.41
C PHE A 172 -14.70 6.27 3.92
N ASN A 173 -14.37 7.17 4.82
CA ASN A 173 -14.02 8.54 4.49
C ASN A 173 -12.49 8.73 4.50
N SER A 174 -11.87 8.68 3.33
CA SER A 174 -10.43 8.94 3.17
C SER A 174 -10.06 10.43 3.26
N GLY A 175 -11.05 11.32 3.26
CA GLY A 175 -10.81 12.78 3.12
C GLY A 175 -10.35 13.19 1.71
N TYR A 176 -10.39 12.27 0.75
CA TYR A 176 -10.00 12.45 -0.64
C TYR A 176 -11.12 11.98 -1.58
N SER A 177 -10.87 12.01 -2.88
CA SER A 177 -11.77 11.38 -3.85
C SER A 177 -11.82 9.86 -3.59
N THR A 178 -12.99 9.29 -3.72
CA THR A 178 -13.30 7.95 -3.21
C THR A 178 -13.58 6.98 -4.34
N GLY A 179 -13.23 5.70 -4.11
CA GLY A 179 -13.46 4.58 -5.02
C GLY A 179 -14.86 3.99 -4.91
N LYS A 180 -14.99 2.73 -5.30
CA LYS A 180 -16.26 1.98 -5.31
C LYS A 180 -16.13 0.60 -4.67
N MET A 181 -14.98 0.29 -4.07
CA MET A 181 -14.76 -0.98 -3.40
C MET A 181 -15.40 -0.94 -2.01
N SER A 182 -16.16 -1.96 -1.64
CA SER A 182 -16.60 -2.10 -0.25
C SER A 182 -15.46 -2.57 0.65
N VAL A 183 -15.53 -2.27 1.94
CA VAL A 183 -14.59 -2.81 2.94
C VAL A 183 -14.55 -4.34 2.90
N ARG A 184 -15.70 -4.98 2.71
CA ARG A 184 -15.79 -6.44 2.54
C ARG A 184 -15.00 -6.94 1.33
N GLN A 185 -15.09 -6.26 0.19
CA GLN A 185 -14.32 -6.63 -1.01
C GLN A 185 -12.82 -6.44 -0.83
N LEU A 186 -12.40 -5.38 -0.14
CA LEU A 186 -10.99 -5.17 0.21
C LEU A 186 -10.47 -6.33 1.05
N PHE A 187 -11.20 -6.71 2.10
CA PHE A 187 -10.79 -7.83 2.96
C PHE A 187 -10.79 -9.16 2.22
N GLN A 188 -11.79 -9.41 1.37
CA GLN A 188 -11.82 -10.58 0.51
C GLN A 188 -10.61 -10.63 -0.44
N ALA A 189 -10.22 -9.50 -1.03
CA ALA A 189 -9.02 -9.43 -1.87
C ALA A 189 -7.75 -9.80 -1.08
N LEU A 190 -7.58 -9.24 0.12
CA LEU A 190 -6.44 -9.55 0.98
C LEU A 190 -6.42 -11.03 1.40
N ASP A 191 -7.56 -11.61 1.72
CA ASP A 191 -7.66 -13.03 2.08
C ASP A 191 -7.26 -13.93 0.90
N ILE A 192 -7.84 -13.71 -0.29
CA ILE A 192 -7.51 -14.49 -1.51
C ILE A 192 -6.03 -14.38 -1.86
N ILE A 193 -5.46 -13.16 -1.78
CA ILE A 193 -4.03 -12.97 -2.07
C ILE A 193 -3.18 -13.75 -1.06
N SER A 194 -3.52 -13.67 0.23
CA SER A 194 -2.75 -14.34 1.29
C SER A 194 -2.84 -15.86 1.26
N GLU A 195 -3.94 -16.41 0.78
CA GLU A 195 -4.13 -17.86 0.59
C GLU A 195 -3.30 -18.41 -0.58
N ARG A 196 -3.03 -17.58 -1.58
CA ARG A 196 -2.41 -18.01 -2.83
C ARG A 196 -0.97 -17.58 -2.98
N LYS A 197 -0.54 -16.57 -2.25
CA LYS A 197 0.78 -15.93 -2.39
C LYS A 197 1.40 -15.66 -1.02
N ARG A 198 2.73 -15.71 -0.99
CA ARG A 198 3.51 -15.37 0.19
C ARG A 198 3.66 -13.85 0.27
N ILE A 199 3.05 -13.23 1.27
CA ILE A 199 3.20 -11.79 1.50
C ILE A 199 4.58 -11.51 2.12
N ILE A 200 5.39 -10.70 1.46
CA ILE A 200 6.74 -10.32 1.90
C ILE A 200 6.83 -8.91 2.46
N GLY A 201 5.73 -8.18 2.47
CA GLY A 201 5.63 -6.83 2.99
C GLY A 201 4.35 -6.16 2.54
N GLY A 202 4.08 -5.00 3.09
CA GLY A 202 2.95 -4.19 2.64
C GLY A 202 2.89 -2.85 3.33
N ASP A 203 2.07 -1.97 2.78
CA ASP A 203 1.78 -0.67 3.36
C ASP A 203 0.33 -0.26 3.17
N ILE A 204 -0.09 0.71 3.99
CA ILE A 204 -1.41 1.32 3.92
C ILE A 204 -1.27 2.83 3.97
N PHE A 205 -1.92 3.50 3.03
CA PHE A 205 -2.10 4.94 2.94
C PHE A 205 -3.59 5.29 2.87
N GLY A 206 -3.93 6.58 2.78
CA GLY A 206 -5.31 7.02 2.60
C GLY A 206 -6.10 7.25 3.88
N TYR A 207 -5.49 7.11 5.07
CA TYR A 207 -6.16 7.46 6.33
C TYR A 207 -5.99 8.95 6.65
N ALA A 208 -7.11 9.67 6.78
CA ALA A 208 -7.12 11.12 7.01
C ALA A 208 -7.47 11.55 8.45
N GLY A 209 -7.68 10.61 9.37
CA GLY A 209 -8.00 10.92 10.77
C GLY A 209 -9.46 11.32 11.01
N ASN A 210 -10.41 10.85 10.20
CA ASN A 210 -11.76 11.43 10.16
C ASN A 210 -12.79 10.73 11.05
N SER A 211 -12.56 9.46 11.44
CA SER A 211 -13.47 8.72 12.32
C SER A 211 -12.80 7.50 12.95
N GLU A 212 -13.40 6.99 14.03
CA GLU A 212 -12.98 5.75 14.68
C GLU A 212 -13.17 4.53 13.76
N ASP A 213 -14.26 4.47 12.98
CA ASP A 213 -14.52 3.39 12.03
C ASP A 213 -13.47 3.35 10.94
N SER A 214 -13.08 4.50 10.40
CA SER A 214 -11.99 4.59 9.42
C SER A 214 -10.64 4.14 10.01
N LEU A 215 -10.37 4.48 11.27
CA LEU A 215 -9.19 4.01 11.98
C LEU A 215 -9.19 2.49 12.15
N ASN A 216 -10.33 1.92 12.56
CA ASN A 216 -10.48 0.48 12.72
C ASN A 216 -10.30 -0.26 11.41
N THR A 217 -10.90 0.22 10.32
CA THR A 217 -10.73 -0.36 8.97
C THR A 217 -9.25 -0.36 8.55
N ALA A 218 -8.54 0.76 8.72
CA ALA A 218 -7.11 0.85 8.40
C ALA A 218 -6.27 -0.12 9.24
N ILE A 219 -6.58 -0.25 10.54
CA ILE A 219 -5.91 -1.19 11.44
C ILE A 219 -6.17 -2.64 11.03
N GLU A 220 -7.39 -3.00 10.70
CA GLU A 220 -7.73 -4.35 10.28
C GLU A 220 -7.04 -4.73 8.97
N CYS A 221 -6.96 -3.82 8.00
CA CYS A 221 -6.18 -4.03 6.78
C CYS A 221 -4.72 -4.36 7.10
N ILE A 222 -4.06 -3.55 7.93
CA ILE A 222 -2.65 -3.75 8.23
C ILE A 222 -2.42 -5.04 9.02
N LEU A 223 -3.34 -5.39 9.93
CA LEU A 223 -3.26 -6.62 10.68
C LEU A 223 -3.43 -7.86 9.79
N LYS A 224 -4.33 -7.81 8.80
CA LYS A 224 -4.47 -8.88 7.80
C LYS A 224 -3.18 -9.08 7.01
N ILE A 225 -2.56 -8.01 6.52
CA ILE A 225 -1.27 -8.09 5.83
C ILE A 225 -0.21 -8.66 6.78
N TYR A 226 -0.11 -8.15 8.00
CA TYR A 226 0.90 -8.55 8.98
C TYR A 226 0.77 -10.01 9.42
N ALA A 227 -0.44 -10.48 9.69
CA ALA A 227 -0.68 -11.86 10.11
C ALA A 227 -0.19 -12.88 9.07
N ASN A 228 -0.28 -12.55 7.79
CA ASN A 228 0.10 -13.41 6.69
C ASN A 228 1.59 -13.33 6.30
N ILE A 229 2.31 -12.33 6.81
CA ILE A 229 3.78 -12.24 6.67
C ILE A 229 4.50 -13.16 7.68
N SER A 230 3.89 -13.42 8.81
CA SER A 230 4.52 -14.12 9.94
C SER A 230 4.48 -15.65 9.81
N ASN A 231 3.82 -16.15 8.79
CA ASN A 231 3.74 -17.56 8.43
C ASN A 231 4.71 -17.86 7.27
#